data_d7902d333c1c25885c724884bd0ff190
#
_entry.id   d7902d333c1c25885c724884bd0ff190
#
_cell.length_a   1.000
_cell.length_b   1.000
_cell.length_c   1.000
_cell.angle_alpha   90.00
_cell.angle_beta   90.00
_cell.angle_gamma   90.00
#
_symmetry.space_group_name_H-M   'P 1'
#
loop_
_entity.id
_entity.type
_entity.pdbx_description
1 polymer ?
#
loop_
_entity_poly.entity_id
_entity_poly.type
_entity_poly.pdbx_seq_one_letter_code
_entity_poly.pdbx_strand_id
1 'polypeptide(L)'
;MSKRRDFLKQLSAATILAGLGTFPREAFAKRDVVKITILHTNDVHSRIDPFPDNDPKYAGKGGVAQRASIINKIRNEERNVLLLDAGDIFQGTPYFNQYGGELELKLMSAMGYDASTIGNHDFDNGMDGLLKQLPNAKFPLINCNYNFDDTVLKGSTR
;
A
#
# COMPACT_ATOMS: atom_id res chain seq x y z
N MET A 1 -32.11 -33.06 -16.64
CA MET A 1 -32.81 -32.97 -15.34
C MET A 1 -32.17 -33.84 -14.22
N SER A 2 -31.12 -34.59 -14.49
CA SER A 2 -30.46 -35.49 -13.51
C SER A 2 -29.59 -34.78 -12.47
N LYS A 3 -28.86 -33.73 -12.85
CA LYS A 3 -27.83 -33.08 -12.00
C LYS A 3 -28.32 -32.48 -10.67
N ARG A 4 -29.55 -31.98 -10.57
CA ARG A 4 -30.09 -31.45 -9.31
C ARG A 4 -30.42 -32.55 -8.28
N ARG A 5 -30.92 -33.68 -8.77
CA ARG A 5 -31.25 -34.83 -7.94
C ARG A 5 -29.99 -35.50 -7.38
N ASP A 6 -28.95 -35.59 -8.18
CA ASP A 6 -27.69 -36.17 -7.75
C ASP A 6 -26.95 -35.28 -6.75
N PHE A 7 -27.04 -33.97 -6.93
CA PHE A 7 -26.54 -32.99 -5.97
C PHE A 7 -27.26 -33.08 -4.61
N LEU A 8 -28.60 -33.19 -4.62
CA LEU A 8 -29.37 -33.32 -3.37
C LEU A 8 -29.10 -34.64 -2.66
N LYS A 9 -28.88 -35.75 -3.39
CA LYS A 9 -28.48 -37.05 -2.82
C LYS A 9 -27.08 -36.97 -2.21
N GLN A 10 -26.15 -36.30 -2.83
CA GLN A 10 -24.81 -36.11 -2.31
C GLN A 10 -24.81 -35.23 -1.05
N LEU A 11 -25.65 -34.17 -1.04
CA LEU A 11 -25.82 -33.28 0.10
C LEU A 11 -26.43 -34.03 1.33
N SER A 12 -27.47 -34.85 1.10
CA SER A 12 -28.08 -35.63 2.15
C SER A 12 -27.15 -36.75 2.69
N ALA A 13 -26.33 -37.37 1.84
CA ALA A 13 -25.32 -38.32 2.28
C ALA A 13 -24.25 -37.65 3.15
N ALA A 14 -23.80 -36.44 2.77
CA ALA A 14 -22.83 -35.67 3.56
C ALA A 14 -23.39 -35.26 4.94
N THR A 15 -24.68 -34.94 5.02
CA THR A 15 -25.35 -34.58 6.29
C THR A 15 -25.50 -35.78 7.23
N ILE A 16 -25.79 -36.96 6.71
CA ILE A 16 -25.90 -38.19 7.49
C ILE A 16 -24.52 -38.61 8.04
N LEU A 17 -23.44 -38.50 7.24
CA LEU A 17 -22.09 -38.75 7.73
C LEU A 17 -21.66 -37.77 8.81
N ALA A 18 -22.01 -36.48 8.69
CA ALA A 18 -21.74 -35.49 9.73
C ALA A 18 -22.46 -35.76 11.04
N GLY A 19 -23.69 -36.34 10.99
CA GLY A 19 -24.49 -36.72 12.14
C GLY A 19 -23.96 -37.94 12.92
N LEU A 20 -23.15 -38.79 12.29
CA LEU A 20 -22.60 -40.02 12.93
C LEU A 20 -21.27 -39.79 13.68
N GLY A 21 -20.80 -38.54 13.82
CA GLY A 21 -19.62 -38.22 14.62
C GLY A 21 -18.29 -38.79 14.11
N THR A 22 -18.28 -39.37 12.90
CA THR A 22 -17.10 -40.03 12.32
C THR A 22 -16.31 -39.16 11.34
N PHE A 23 -16.64 -37.89 11.23
CA PHE A 23 -15.74 -36.95 10.52
C PHE A 23 -14.57 -36.66 11.45
N PRO A 24 -13.35 -37.07 11.08
CA PRO A 24 -12.19 -36.58 11.78
C PRO A 24 -12.20 -35.04 11.65
N ARG A 25 -12.24 -34.33 12.77
CA ARG A 25 -12.13 -32.85 12.80
C ARG A 25 -10.89 -32.34 12.05
N GLU A 26 -9.95 -33.22 11.81
CA GLU A 26 -8.73 -32.99 11.03
C GLU A 26 -8.93 -33.01 9.50
N ALA A 27 -10.10 -33.51 9.00
CA ALA A 27 -10.43 -33.46 7.58
C ALA A 27 -10.86 -32.08 7.07
N PHE A 28 -11.13 -31.12 7.95
CA PHE A 28 -11.07 -29.72 7.59
C PHE A 28 -9.59 -29.35 7.46
N ALA A 29 -9.05 -29.59 6.27
CA ALA A 29 -7.70 -29.30 5.89
C ALA A 29 -7.20 -28.07 6.66
N LYS A 30 -6.02 -28.17 7.30
CA LYS A 30 -5.21 -27.00 7.63
C LYS A 30 -5.11 -26.19 6.33
N ARG A 31 -6.04 -25.27 6.13
CA ARG A 31 -5.84 -24.24 5.12
C ARG A 31 -4.62 -23.53 5.61
N ASP A 32 -3.54 -23.61 4.85
CA ASP A 32 -2.38 -22.78 5.08
C ASP A 32 -2.86 -21.32 4.93
N VAL A 33 -3.23 -20.74 6.06
CA VAL A 33 -3.66 -19.34 6.09
C VAL A 33 -2.39 -18.49 6.05
N VAL A 34 -2.21 -17.77 4.98
CA VAL A 34 -1.16 -16.77 4.86
C VAL A 34 -1.71 -15.45 5.39
N LYS A 35 -1.11 -14.93 6.48
CA LYS A 35 -1.39 -13.59 6.99
C LYS A 35 -0.57 -12.58 6.17
N ILE A 36 -1.23 -11.56 5.66
CA ILE A 36 -0.59 -10.40 5.02
C ILE A 36 -0.93 -9.17 5.86
N THR A 37 0.08 -8.38 6.21
CA THR A 37 -0.07 -7.09 6.87
C THR A 37 0.10 -5.99 5.85
N ILE A 38 -0.93 -5.17 5.65
CA ILE A 38 -0.89 -4.02 4.74
C ILE A 38 -0.71 -2.76 5.57
N LEU A 39 0.37 -2.05 5.29
CA LEU A 39 0.62 -0.70 5.78
C LEU A 39 0.34 0.27 4.63
N HIS A 40 -0.30 1.37 4.92
CA HIS A 40 -0.48 2.40 3.91
C HIS A 40 -0.29 3.80 4.48
N THR A 41 0.16 4.70 3.62
CA THR A 41 0.20 6.14 3.84
C THR A 41 -0.57 6.85 2.73
N ASN A 42 -0.98 8.07 3.00
CA ASN A 42 -1.57 8.99 2.03
C ASN A 42 -1.36 10.42 2.53
N ASP A 43 -1.40 11.39 1.62
CA ASP A 43 -1.36 12.81 1.95
C ASP A 43 -0.22 13.18 2.92
N VAL A 44 0.98 12.66 2.65
CA VAL A 44 2.14 12.92 3.51
C VAL A 44 2.74 14.30 3.29
N HIS A 45 2.44 14.91 2.15
CA HIS A 45 2.70 16.33 1.86
C HIS A 45 4.09 16.80 2.29
N SER A 46 5.13 16.11 1.79
CA SER A 46 6.55 16.44 2.08
C SER A 46 6.86 16.58 3.58
N ARG A 47 6.08 15.94 4.46
CA ARG A 47 6.30 15.99 5.90
C ARG A 47 7.54 15.17 6.27
N ILE A 48 8.72 15.79 6.13
CA ILE A 48 10.01 15.18 6.45
C ILE A 48 10.28 15.28 7.95
N ASP A 49 10.19 16.49 8.50
CA ASP A 49 10.31 16.72 9.95
C ASP A 49 8.99 16.46 10.66
N PRO A 50 9.03 16.15 11.96
CA PRO A 50 7.83 16.16 12.80
C PRO A 50 7.13 17.51 12.79
N PHE A 51 5.87 17.54 13.21
CA PHE A 51 5.19 18.82 13.47
C PHE A 51 5.95 19.59 14.55
N PRO A 52 6.04 20.94 14.41
CA PRO A 52 6.73 21.78 15.38
C PRO A 52 6.18 21.61 16.81
N ASP A 53 7.02 21.82 17.81
CA ASP A 53 6.64 21.65 19.22
C ASP A 53 5.51 22.61 19.67
N ASN A 54 5.33 23.70 18.93
CA ASN A 54 4.24 24.66 19.16
C ASN A 54 2.96 24.36 18.37
N ASP A 55 2.90 23.23 17.65
CA ASP A 55 1.66 22.82 16.97
C ASP A 55 0.60 22.46 18.02
N PRO A 56 -0.63 23.03 17.95
CA PRO A 56 -1.64 22.85 18.97
C PRO A 56 -2.20 21.43 19.06
N LYS A 57 -2.01 20.61 18.02
CA LYS A 57 -2.63 19.28 17.91
C LYS A 57 -1.62 18.15 17.72
N TYR A 58 -0.58 18.41 16.97
CA TYR A 58 0.34 17.38 16.50
C TYR A 58 1.80 17.59 16.90
N ALA A 59 2.06 18.46 17.89
CA ALA A 59 3.41 18.78 18.38
C ALA A 59 4.29 17.53 18.47
N GLY A 60 5.45 17.56 17.84
CA GLY A 60 6.45 16.50 17.83
C GLY A 60 6.03 15.19 17.14
N LYS A 61 4.84 15.10 16.51
CA LYS A 61 4.35 13.90 15.83
C LYS A 61 4.66 13.93 14.35
N GLY A 62 4.62 12.74 13.73
CA GLY A 62 4.85 12.58 12.29
C GLY A 62 6.32 12.65 11.90
N GLY A 63 6.57 13.00 10.66
CA GLY A 63 7.90 13.00 10.08
C GLY A 63 8.40 11.63 9.61
N VAL A 64 9.39 11.66 8.74
CA VAL A 64 9.91 10.46 8.07
C VAL A 64 10.60 9.52 9.07
N ALA A 65 11.33 10.04 10.05
CA ALA A 65 12.06 9.22 11.01
C ALA A 65 11.13 8.35 11.86
N GLN A 66 10.03 8.94 12.35
CA GLN A 66 9.03 8.19 13.14
C GLN A 66 8.30 7.18 12.28
N ARG A 67 7.94 7.55 11.04
CA ARG A 67 7.31 6.64 10.06
C ARG A 67 8.22 5.45 9.75
N ALA A 68 9.50 5.68 9.45
CA ALA A 68 10.48 4.63 9.22
C ALA A 68 10.63 3.70 10.43
N SER A 69 10.65 4.24 11.64
CA SER A 69 10.74 3.46 12.88
C SER A 69 9.55 2.51 13.05
N ILE A 70 8.33 3.00 12.79
CA ILE A 70 7.11 2.18 12.88
C ILE A 70 7.10 1.08 11.81
N ILE A 71 7.45 1.42 10.55
CA ILE A 71 7.54 0.46 9.46
C ILE A 71 8.54 -0.65 9.80
N ASN A 72 9.74 -0.29 10.26
CA ASN A 72 10.76 -1.26 10.63
C ASN A 72 10.32 -2.15 11.79
N LYS A 73 9.67 -1.59 12.81
CA LYS A 73 9.12 -2.36 13.91
C LYS A 73 8.15 -3.42 13.40
N ILE A 74 7.17 -3.03 12.57
CA ILE A 74 6.16 -3.95 12.05
C ILE A 74 6.80 -5.02 11.16
N ARG A 75 7.78 -4.68 10.32
CA ARG A 75 8.50 -5.64 9.50
C ARG A 75 9.32 -6.65 10.30
N ASN A 76 9.76 -6.29 11.48
CA ASN A 76 10.44 -7.22 12.39
C ASN A 76 9.46 -8.17 13.10
N GLU A 77 8.22 -7.77 13.27
CA GLU A 77 7.16 -8.55 13.95
C GLU A 77 6.34 -9.40 12.98
N GLU A 78 6.21 -8.97 11.71
CA GLU A 78 5.33 -9.58 10.71
C GLU A 78 6.14 -10.06 9.48
N ARG A 79 5.79 -11.25 8.95
CA ARG A 79 6.55 -11.86 7.84
C ARG A 79 6.21 -11.30 6.47
N ASN A 80 4.92 -11.04 6.23
CA ASN A 80 4.41 -10.62 4.92
C ASN A 80 3.84 -9.21 5.06
N VAL A 81 4.67 -8.20 4.88
CA VAL A 81 4.28 -6.79 4.97
C VAL A 81 4.30 -6.18 3.59
N LEU A 82 3.19 -5.55 3.22
CA LEU A 82 3.05 -4.74 2.01
C LEU A 82 2.90 -3.28 2.43
N LEU A 83 3.78 -2.39 1.95
CA LEU A 83 3.78 -0.96 2.25
C LEU A 83 3.40 -0.17 1.00
N LEU A 84 2.24 0.47 1.04
CA LEU A 84 1.65 1.20 -0.07
C LEU A 84 1.47 2.68 0.27
N ASP A 85 1.42 3.50 -0.77
CA ASP A 85 1.06 4.92 -0.65
C ASP A 85 -0.09 5.26 -1.60
N ALA A 86 -1.00 6.13 -1.16
CA ALA A 86 -2.19 6.52 -1.91
C ALA A 86 -2.07 7.90 -2.58
N GLY A 87 -0.85 8.44 -2.70
CA GLY A 87 -0.57 9.70 -3.38
C GLY A 87 -0.57 10.91 -2.46
N ASP A 88 -0.43 12.08 -3.06
CA ASP A 88 -0.16 13.36 -2.42
C ASP A 88 1.11 13.31 -1.55
N ILE A 89 2.18 12.81 -2.17
CA ILE A 89 3.50 12.71 -1.59
C ILE A 89 4.12 14.10 -1.46
N PHE A 90 3.93 14.92 -2.51
CA PHE A 90 4.57 16.22 -2.70
C PHE A 90 3.78 17.35 -2.06
N GLN A 91 4.41 18.54 -2.04
CA GLN A 91 3.84 19.79 -1.56
C GLN A 91 3.62 19.81 -0.03
N GLY A 92 3.42 20.98 0.55
CA GLY A 92 3.03 21.18 1.97
C GLY A 92 4.16 21.59 2.92
N THR A 93 5.43 21.44 2.54
CA THR A 93 6.56 21.93 3.32
C THR A 93 7.65 22.55 2.44
N PRO A 94 8.57 23.34 2.99
CA PRO A 94 9.69 23.95 2.22
C PRO A 94 10.59 22.92 1.52
N TYR A 95 10.58 21.66 1.95
CA TYR A 95 11.39 20.60 1.31
C TYR A 95 11.01 20.41 -0.15
N PHE A 96 9.71 20.37 -0.46
CA PHE A 96 9.27 20.26 -1.84
C PHE A 96 9.73 21.44 -2.70
N ASN A 97 9.65 22.67 -2.17
CA ASN A 97 10.09 23.84 -2.89
C ASN A 97 11.59 23.81 -3.22
N GLN A 98 12.39 23.18 -2.37
CA GLN A 98 13.84 23.10 -2.56
C GLN A 98 14.27 21.90 -3.40
N TYR A 99 13.64 20.73 -3.22
CA TYR A 99 14.06 19.46 -3.82
C TYR A 99 13.12 18.95 -4.91
N GLY A 100 11.94 19.56 -5.07
CA GLY A 100 10.98 19.24 -6.13
C GLY A 100 10.49 17.80 -6.13
N GLY A 101 10.47 17.12 -4.97
CA GLY A 101 10.06 15.73 -4.83
C GLY A 101 11.19 14.69 -4.80
N GLU A 102 12.42 15.08 -5.10
CA GLU A 102 13.59 14.17 -5.08
C GLU A 102 13.79 13.54 -3.70
N LEU A 103 13.75 14.36 -2.65
CA LEU A 103 13.99 13.92 -1.27
C LEU A 103 12.91 12.94 -0.81
N GLU A 104 11.65 13.25 -1.09
CA GLU A 104 10.49 12.45 -0.73
C GLU A 104 10.59 11.03 -1.34
N LEU A 105 10.83 10.93 -2.65
CA LEU A 105 10.94 9.64 -3.33
C LEU A 105 12.16 8.82 -2.89
N LYS A 106 13.29 9.47 -2.61
CA LYS A 106 14.47 8.80 -2.05
C LYS A 106 14.20 8.25 -0.66
N LEU A 107 13.52 9.01 0.20
CA LEU A 107 13.16 8.58 1.56
C LEU A 107 12.13 7.44 1.54
N MET A 108 11.13 7.51 0.69
CA MET A 108 10.17 6.42 0.48
C MET A 108 10.87 5.16 -0.03
N SER A 109 11.79 5.32 -0.98
CA SER A 109 12.62 4.20 -1.47
C SER A 109 13.47 3.57 -0.37
N ALA A 110 14.06 4.39 0.51
CA ALA A 110 14.84 3.91 1.65
C ALA A 110 13.97 3.19 2.70
N MET A 111 12.72 3.62 2.89
CA MET A 111 11.75 2.94 3.73
C MET A 111 11.18 1.66 3.10
N GLY A 112 11.48 1.40 1.82
CA GLY A 112 11.05 0.20 1.10
C GLY A 112 9.56 0.18 0.80
N TYR A 113 8.99 1.25 0.26
CA TYR A 113 7.65 1.22 -0.31
C TYR A 113 7.58 0.22 -1.45
N ASP A 114 6.49 -0.53 -1.52
CA ASP A 114 6.26 -1.54 -2.55
C ASP A 114 5.57 -0.94 -3.77
N ALA A 115 4.71 0.06 -3.58
CA ALA A 115 4.08 0.83 -4.64
C ALA A 115 3.47 2.13 -4.09
N SER A 116 3.24 3.09 -4.99
CA SER A 116 2.44 4.29 -4.73
C SER A 116 1.51 4.56 -5.89
N THR A 117 0.40 5.25 -5.65
CA THR A 117 -0.35 5.91 -6.72
C THR A 117 0.06 7.38 -6.82
N ILE A 118 -0.59 8.13 -7.71
CA ILE A 118 -0.31 9.54 -7.95
C ILE A 118 -1.52 10.35 -7.47
N GLY A 119 -1.30 11.26 -6.55
CA GLY A 119 -2.29 12.24 -6.11
C GLY A 119 -2.25 13.52 -6.96
N ASN A 120 -3.14 14.46 -6.68
CA ASN A 120 -3.20 15.71 -7.44
C ASN A 120 -2.01 16.64 -7.14
N HIS A 121 -1.51 16.66 -5.91
CA HIS A 121 -0.35 17.46 -5.53
C HIS A 121 0.98 16.92 -6.07
N ASP A 122 1.01 15.66 -6.51
CA ASP A 122 2.20 15.12 -7.16
C ASP A 122 2.47 15.75 -8.54
N PHE A 123 1.50 16.52 -9.07
CA PHE A 123 1.63 17.32 -10.28
C PHE A 123 1.91 18.81 -10.04
N ASP A 124 2.16 19.26 -8.82
CA ASP A 124 2.33 20.70 -8.53
C ASP A 124 3.53 21.34 -9.26
N ASN A 125 4.55 20.56 -9.63
CA ASN A 125 5.64 20.99 -10.54
C ASN A 125 5.38 20.60 -12.01
N GLY A 126 4.13 20.28 -12.37
CA GLY A 126 3.75 19.80 -13.69
C GLY A 126 4.16 18.34 -13.94
N MET A 127 3.72 17.80 -15.07
CA MET A 127 4.06 16.41 -15.46
C MET A 127 5.56 16.23 -15.74
N ASP A 128 6.23 17.23 -16.30
CA ASP A 128 7.68 17.21 -16.50
C ASP A 128 8.44 17.18 -15.17
N GLY A 129 7.94 17.93 -14.17
CA GLY A 129 8.49 17.92 -12.82
C GLY A 129 8.38 16.53 -12.18
N LEU A 130 7.23 15.88 -12.27
CA LEU A 130 7.04 14.52 -11.80
C LEU A 130 7.96 13.54 -12.56
N LEU A 131 7.96 13.57 -13.91
CA LEU A 131 8.79 12.71 -14.74
C LEU A 131 10.27 12.78 -14.35
N LYS A 132 10.78 13.98 -14.10
CA LYS A 132 12.16 14.22 -13.67
C LYS A 132 12.49 13.49 -12.37
N GLN A 133 11.52 13.33 -11.48
CA GLN A 133 11.74 12.74 -10.16
C GLN A 133 11.55 11.22 -10.12
N LEU A 134 10.84 10.63 -11.08
CA LEU A 134 10.57 9.18 -11.11
C LEU A 134 11.82 8.29 -10.95
N PRO A 135 13.01 8.62 -11.50
CA PRO A 135 14.21 7.82 -11.30
C PRO A 135 14.67 7.70 -9.84
N ASN A 136 14.18 8.56 -8.94
CA ASN A 136 14.47 8.49 -7.51
C ASN A 136 13.59 7.48 -6.76
N ALA A 137 12.47 7.03 -7.36
CA ALA A 137 11.61 6.01 -6.82
C ALA A 137 12.13 4.61 -7.20
N LYS A 138 12.41 3.76 -6.20
CA LYS A 138 12.75 2.34 -6.40
C LYS A 138 11.51 1.44 -6.34
N PHE A 139 10.33 2.01 -6.40
CA PHE A 139 9.04 1.36 -6.40
C PHE A 139 8.20 1.88 -7.57
N PRO A 140 7.26 1.09 -8.08
CA PRO A 140 6.40 1.54 -9.18
C PRO A 140 5.38 2.57 -8.71
N LEU A 141 5.11 3.56 -9.57
CA LEU A 141 3.91 4.36 -9.51
C LEU A 141 2.80 3.67 -10.31
N ILE A 142 1.71 3.32 -9.64
CA ILE A 142 0.57 2.62 -10.23
C ILE A 142 -0.49 3.64 -10.60
N ASN A 143 -0.97 3.55 -11.84
CA ASN A 143 -1.99 4.44 -12.35
C ASN A 143 -3.17 3.64 -12.95
N CYS A 144 -4.38 3.92 -12.49
CA CYS A 144 -5.58 3.29 -13.01
C CYS A 144 -6.66 4.29 -13.49
N ASN A 145 -6.44 5.59 -13.32
CA ASN A 145 -7.46 6.63 -13.54
C ASN A 145 -6.99 7.80 -14.41
N TYR A 146 -5.69 8.05 -14.54
CA TYR A 146 -5.17 9.07 -15.43
C TYR A 146 -4.85 8.47 -16.80
N ASN A 147 -5.16 9.20 -17.87
CA ASN A 147 -4.71 8.86 -19.22
C ASN A 147 -3.45 9.67 -19.54
N PHE A 148 -2.33 8.98 -19.73
CA PHE A 148 -1.04 9.58 -20.05
C PHE A 148 -0.61 9.37 -21.51
N ASP A 149 -1.47 8.87 -22.40
CA ASP A 149 -1.10 8.47 -23.77
C ASP A 149 -0.47 9.57 -24.59
N ASP A 150 -0.95 10.81 -24.43
CA ASP A 150 -0.46 11.98 -25.17
C ASP A 150 0.36 12.92 -24.27
N THR A 151 1.00 12.39 -23.24
CA THR A 151 1.77 13.17 -22.28
C THR A 151 3.22 12.67 -22.15
N VAL A 152 4.05 13.48 -21.49
CA VAL A 152 5.45 13.11 -21.15
C VAL A 152 5.54 11.91 -20.20
N LEU A 153 4.45 11.56 -19.50
CA LEU A 153 4.38 10.44 -18.57
C LEU A 153 3.98 9.11 -19.24
N LYS A 154 3.81 9.08 -20.55
CA LYS A 154 3.45 7.86 -21.28
C LYS A 154 4.44 6.73 -20.99
N GLY A 155 3.92 5.62 -20.46
CA GLY A 155 4.72 4.46 -20.12
C GLY A 155 5.60 4.61 -18.87
N SER A 156 5.49 5.72 -18.13
CA SER A 156 6.26 5.97 -16.91
C SER A 156 5.61 5.36 -15.65
N THR A 157 4.36 4.94 -15.76
CA THR A 157 3.57 4.31 -14.69
C THR A 157 3.16 2.89 -15.07
N ARG A 158 2.73 2.10 -14.12
CA ARG A 158 2.24 0.73 -14.30
C ARG A 158 0.76 0.63 -14.04
#